data_3d87e3eb47e4de281caaab1cdaf4fde7
#
_entry.id   3d87e3eb47e4de281caaab1cdaf4fde7
#
_cell.length_a   1.000
_cell.length_b   1.000
_cell.length_c   1.000
_cell.angle_alpha   90.00
_cell.angle_beta   90.00
_cell.angle_gamma   90.00
#
_symmetry.space_group_name_H-M   'P 1'
#
loop_
_entity.id
_entity.type
_entity.pdbx_description
1 polymer ?
#
loop_
_entity_poly.entity_id
_entity_poly.type
_entity_poly.pdbx_seq_one_letter_code
_entity_poly.pdbx_strand_id
1 'polypeptide(L)'
;HDIKVLAFDVFGTVVDWRSSVIAEGEQLGKAKGLPIDWPAFADAWRSIYRPYMDRVGAGKLPWTKLDDLHRQMLEETLLRFGVQILSEDEKQHFNRVWHRLKPWPDSVPGLQRLKTRFVITTLSNGNISLLTNMAKHGGLPWDCILSAENVRHYKPDAEVYLLVPQLFDL
;
A
#
# COMPACT_ATOMS: atom_id res chain seq x y z
N HIS A 1 -11.27 30.43 -3.37
CA HIS A 1 -10.26 29.79 -2.50
C HIS A 1 -9.24 29.10 -3.39
N ASP A 2 -7.95 29.45 -3.24
CA ASP A 2 -6.87 28.85 -4.02
C ASP A 2 -6.53 27.47 -3.41
N ILE A 3 -6.43 26.45 -4.25
CA ILE A 3 -5.97 25.11 -3.84
C ILE A 3 -4.47 25.22 -3.51
N LYS A 4 -4.06 24.77 -2.34
CA LYS A 4 -2.68 24.82 -1.86
C LYS A 4 -2.04 23.44 -1.78
N VAL A 5 -2.81 22.43 -1.41
CA VAL A 5 -2.36 21.07 -1.17
C VAL A 5 -3.17 20.09 -2.00
N LEU A 6 -2.49 19.12 -2.61
CA LEU A 6 -3.09 17.97 -3.28
C LEU A 6 -2.73 16.70 -2.50
N ALA A 7 -3.73 16.05 -1.94
CA ALA A 7 -3.57 14.81 -1.21
C ALA A 7 -3.99 13.63 -2.08
N PHE A 8 -3.13 12.63 -2.21
CA PHE A 8 -3.31 11.52 -3.13
C PHE A 8 -3.59 10.21 -2.40
N ASP A 9 -4.62 9.49 -2.84
CA ASP A 9 -4.63 8.04 -2.68
C ASP A 9 -3.46 7.44 -3.48
N VAL A 10 -2.93 6.29 -3.05
CA VAL A 10 -1.69 5.75 -3.60
C VAL A 10 -1.90 4.43 -4.31
N PHE A 11 -2.46 3.42 -3.63
CA PHE A 11 -2.59 2.06 -4.18
C PHE A 11 -3.61 2.01 -5.33
N GLY A 12 -3.13 1.76 -6.55
CA GLY A 12 -3.95 1.75 -7.77
C GLY A 12 -4.15 3.12 -8.40
N THR A 13 -3.99 4.22 -7.65
CA THR A 13 -4.07 5.59 -8.16
C THR A 13 -2.71 6.07 -8.70
N VAL A 14 -1.65 5.90 -7.94
CA VAL A 14 -0.29 6.33 -8.28
C VAL A 14 0.60 5.16 -8.68
N VAL A 15 0.35 3.98 -8.15
CA VAL A 15 1.15 2.78 -8.37
C VAL A 15 0.29 1.60 -8.84
N ASP A 16 0.85 0.80 -9.73
CA ASP A 16 0.29 -0.46 -10.22
C ASP A 16 0.61 -1.60 -9.24
N TRP A 17 -0.23 -1.73 -8.21
CA TRP A 17 -0.03 -2.78 -7.21
C TRP A 17 -0.19 -4.17 -7.80
N ARG A 18 -1.17 -4.36 -8.71
CA ARG A 18 -1.52 -5.69 -9.21
C ARG A 18 -0.39 -6.31 -10.03
N SER A 19 0.10 -5.59 -11.05
CA SER A 19 1.20 -6.09 -11.89
C SER A 19 2.49 -6.25 -11.09
N SER A 20 2.74 -5.38 -10.09
CA SER A 20 3.92 -5.48 -9.23
C SER A 20 3.90 -6.73 -8.36
N VAL A 21 2.76 -7.05 -7.74
CA VAL A 21 2.58 -8.26 -6.91
C VAL A 21 2.68 -9.51 -7.77
N ILE A 22 2.06 -9.52 -8.95
CA ILE A 22 2.12 -10.65 -9.90
C ILE A 22 3.57 -10.91 -10.30
N ALA A 23 4.31 -9.89 -10.72
CA ALA A 23 5.69 -10.04 -11.19
C ALA A 23 6.63 -10.62 -10.11
N GLU A 24 6.53 -10.16 -8.85
CA GLU A 24 7.31 -10.74 -7.76
C GLU A 24 6.85 -12.15 -7.40
N GLY A 25 5.55 -12.43 -7.45
CA GLY A 25 5.00 -13.77 -7.28
C GLY A 25 5.53 -14.75 -8.33
N GLU A 26 5.53 -14.37 -9.60
CA GLU A 26 6.08 -15.18 -10.70
C GLU A 26 7.57 -15.49 -10.49
N GLN A 27 8.37 -14.49 -10.03
CA GLN A 27 9.78 -14.71 -9.70
C GLN A 27 9.94 -15.71 -8.56
N LEU A 28 9.17 -15.57 -7.49
CA LEU A 28 9.15 -16.50 -6.36
C LEU A 28 8.73 -17.89 -6.81
N GLY A 29 7.67 -17.98 -7.61
CA GLY A 29 7.16 -19.23 -8.19
C GLY A 29 8.21 -19.95 -9.01
N LYS A 30 8.92 -19.22 -9.87
CA LYS A 30 10.01 -19.77 -10.69
C LYS A 30 11.18 -20.28 -9.81
N ALA A 31 11.55 -19.52 -8.79
CA ALA A 31 12.64 -19.88 -7.91
C ALA A 31 12.35 -21.12 -7.04
N LYS A 32 11.07 -21.33 -6.69
CA LYS A 32 10.62 -22.40 -5.79
C LYS A 32 9.92 -23.57 -6.50
N GLY A 33 9.73 -23.49 -7.82
CA GLY A 33 8.97 -24.50 -8.55
C GLY A 33 7.49 -24.55 -8.16
N LEU A 34 6.88 -23.40 -7.85
CA LEU A 34 5.47 -23.27 -7.45
C LEU A 34 4.60 -22.97 -8.67
N PRO A 35 3.74 -23.92 -9.11
CA PRO A 35 2.82 -23.71 -10.22
C PRO A 35 1.56 -22.96 -9.77
N ILE A 36 1.71 -21.72 -9.35
CA ILE A 36 0.63 -20.87 -8.84
C ILE A 36 0.11 -19.95 -9.95
N ASP A 37 -1.20 -19.78 -10.04
CA ASP A 37 -1.83 -18.69 -10.79
C ASP A 37 -1.61 -17.37 -10.01
N TRP A 38 -0.52 -16.68 -10.31
CA TRP A 38 -0.12 -15.46 -9.59
C TRP A 38 -1.09 -14.29 -9.78
N PRO A 39 -1.73 -14.09 -10.93
CA PRO A 39 -2.87 -13.19 -11.07
C PRO A 39 -3.99 -13.49 -10.08
N ALA A 40 -4.45 -14.73 -10.01
CA ALA A 40 -5.48 -15.14 -9.06
C ALA A 40 -5.02 -14.99 -7.59
N PHE A 41 -3.73 -15.27 -7.31
CA PHE A 41 -3.14 -15.06 -5.98
C PHE A 41 -3.18 -13.59 -5.57
N ALA A 42 -2.72 -12.68 -6.45
CA ALA A 42 -2.71 -11.24 -6.18
C ALA A 42 -4.12 -10.71 -5.92
N ASP A 43 -5.09 -11.12 -6.75
CA ASP A 43 -6.49 -10.74 -6.60
C ASP A 43 -7.09 -11.30 -5.29
N ALA A 44 -6.77 -12.54 -4.93
CA ALA A 44 -7.20 -13.15 -3.67
C ALA A 44 -6.60 -12.40 -2.45
N TRP A 45 -5.30 -12.10 -2.48
CA TRP A 45 -4.65 -11.33 -1.40
C TRP A 45 -5.31 -9.96 -1.22
N ARG A 46 -5.59 -9.26 -2.33
CA ARG A 46 -6.26 -7.95 -2.29
C ARG A 46 -7.73 -8.03 -1.86
N SER A 47 -8.44 -9.10 -2.21
CA SER A 47 -9.88 -9.24 -1.92
C SER A 47 -10.20 -9.24 -0.42
N ILE A 48 -9.28 -9.71 0.43
CA ILE A 48 -9.46 -9.76 1.89
C ILE A 48 -9.03 -8.46 2.60
N TYR A 49 -8.52 -7.49 1.85
CA TYR A 49 -8.13 -6.17 2.39
C TYR A 49 -9.30 -5.46 3.08
N ARG A 50 -10.44 -5.32 2.41
CA ARG A 50 -11.61 -4.61 2.95
C ARG A 50 -12.15 -5.27 4.22
N PRO A 51 -12.36 -6.60 4.28
CA PRO A 51 -12.73 -7.28 5.52
C PRO A 51 -11.79 -7.02 6.71
N TYR A 52 -10.48 -6.95 6.48
CA TYR A 52 -9.52 -6.63 7.55
C TYR A 52 -9.64 -5.19 8.02
N MET A 53 -9.79 -4.22 7.10
CA MET A 53 -10.03 -2.81 7.45
C MET A 53 -11.31 -2.66 8.26
N ASP A 54 -12.39 -3.31 7.85
CA ASP A 54 -13.69 -3.26 8.54
C ASP A 54 -13.61 -3.85 9.96
N ARG A 55 -12.78 -4.88 10.18
CA ARG A 55 -12.56 -5.44 11.53
C ARG A 55 -11.82 -4.48 12.44
N VAL A 56 -10.84 -3.74 11.92
CA VAL A 56 -10.15 -2.69 12.69
C VAL A 56 -11.10 -1.53 12.99
N GLY A 57 -11.82 -1.03 11.99
CA GLY A 57 -12.78 0.06 12.16
C GLY A 57 -13.93 -0.27 13.12
N ALA A 58 -14.37 -1.53 13.15
CA ALA A 58 -15.39 -2.02 14.09
C ALA A 58 -14.84 -2.35 15.50
N GLY A 59 -13.55 -2.12 15.76
CA GLY A 59 -12.92 -2.44 17.04
C GLY A 59 -12.79 -3.95 17.33
N LYS A 60 -13.01 -4.81 16.31
CA LYS A 60 -12.83 -6.27 16.42
C LYS A 60 -11.36 -6.69 16.38
N LEU A 61 -10.51 -5.82 15.82
CA LEU A 61 -9.06 -5.87 15.90
C LEU A 61 -8.57 -4.56 16.50
N PRO A 62 -7.51 -4.57 17.31
CA PRO A 62 -6.86 -3.33 17.73
C PRO A 62 -6.29 -2.61 16.52
N TRP A 63 -5.94 -1.33 16.68
CA TRP A 63 -5.17 -0.65 15.64
C TRP A 63 -3.94 -1.48 15.27
N THR A 64 -3.85 -1.82 14.00
CA THR A 64 -2.77 -2.62 13.42
C THR A 64 -2.37 -1.94 12.12
N LYS A 65 -1.11 -1.64 11.94
CA LYS A 65 -0.62 -1.00 10.71
C LYS A 65 -0.76 -1.94 9.51
N LEU A 66 -0.82 -1.35 8.31
CA LEU A 66 -1.13 -2.09 7.09
C LEU A 66 -0.10 -3.20 6.78
N ASP A 67 1.19 -2.99 7.05
CA ASP A 67 2.21 -4.04 6.86
C ASP A 67 1.89 -5.32 7.64
N ASP A 68 1.44 -5.18 8.87
CA ASP A 68 1.12 -6.31 9.73
C ASP A 68 -0.20 -6.97 9.29
N LEU A 69 -1.17 -6.18 8.82
CA LEU A 69 -2.38 -6.73 8.21
C LEU A 69 -2.09 -7.43 6.89
N HIS A 70 -1.24 -6.87 6.03
CA HIS A 70 -0.80 -7.52 4.80
C HIS A 70 -0.14 -8.86 5.09
N ARG A 71 0.65 -8.97 6.18
CA ARG A 71 1.27 -10.22 6.57
C ARG A 71 0.24 -11.26 7.00
N GLN A 72 -0.77 -10.88 7.79
CA GLN A 72 -1.87 -11.78 8.17
C GLN A 72 -2.65 -12.25 6.94
N MET A 73 -2.97 -11.30 6.03
CA MET A 73 -3.65 -11.61 4.78
C MET A 73 -2.80 -12.51 3.86
N LEU A 74 -1.47 -12.33 3.85
CA LEU A 74 -0.56 -13.19 3.10
C LEU A 74 -0.61 -14.64 3.60
N GLU A 75 -0.58 -14.86 4.92
CA GLU A 75 -0.68 -16.20 5.50
C GLU A 75 -1.98 -16.90 5.09
N GLU A 76 -3.09 -16.19 5.16
CA GLU A 76 -4.40 -16.71 4.74
C GLU A 76 -4.40 -17.06 3.25
N THR A 77 -3.82 -16.19 2.42
CA THR A 77 -3.73 -16.42 0.97
C THR A 77 -2.80 -17.58 0.63
N LEU A 78 -1.64 -17.67 1.25
CA LEU A 78 -0.70 -18.80 1.07
C LEU A 78 -1.36 -20.13 1.42
N LEU A 79 -2.10 -20.17 2.54
CA LEU A 79 -2.84 -21.36 2.95
C LEU A 79 -3.91 -21.75 1.91
N ARG A 80 -4.66 -20.77 1.41
CA ARG A 80 -5.70 -20.97 0.38
C ARG A 80 -5.13 -21.56 -0.93
N PHE A 81 -3.91 -21.15 -1.30
CA PHE A 81 -3.23 -21.66 -2.51
C PHE A 81 -2.34 -22.88 -2.24
N GLY A 82 -2.36 -23.43 -1.03
CA GLY A 82 -1.60 -24.63 -0.67
C GLY A 82 -0.08 -24.42 -0.59
N VAL A 83 0.37 -23.19 -0.41
CA VAL A 83 1.80 -22.85 -0.35
C VAL A 83 2.31 -22.94 1.09
N GLN A 84 3.11 -23.97 1.39
CA GLN A 84 3.65 -24.23 2.73
C GLN A 84 5.17 -24.25 2.80
N ILE A 85 5.85 -24.14 1.65
CA ILE A 85 7.31 -24.35 1.57
C ILE A 85 8.14 -23.08 1.79
N LEU A 86 7.50 -21.92 1.95
CA LEU A 86 8.19 -20.65 2.16
C LEU A 86 8.73 -20.54 3.58
N SER A 87 10.00 -20.18 3.73
CA SER A 87 10.56 -19.80 5.02
C SER A 87 9.97 -18.48 5.53
N GLU A 88 10.17 -18.18 6.80
CA GLU A 88 9.72 -16.93 7.39
C GLU A 88 10.33 -15.70 6.70
N ASP A 89 11.62 -15.76 6.37
CA ASP A 89 12.33 -14.69 5.65
C ASP A 89 11.75 -14.48 4.25
N GLU A 90 11.40 -15.55 3.54
CA GLU A 90 10.76 -15.45 2.22
C GLU A 90 9.37 -14.85 2.29
N LYS A 91 8.57 -15.24 3.26
CA LYS A 91 7.26 -14.63 3.52
C LYS A 91 7.39 -13.15 3.86
N GLN A 92 8.34 -12.80 4.72
CA GLN A 92 8.62 -11.42 5.09
C GLN A 92 9.08 -10.60 3.89
N HIS A 93 9.97 -11.16 3.06
CA HIS A 93 10.41 -10.52 1.83
C HIS A 93 9.25 -10.32 0.87
N PHE A 94 8.43 -11.35 0.63
CA PHE A 94 7.28 -11.27 -0.27
C PHE A 94 6.21 -10.30 0.26
N ASN A 95 5.96 -10.28 1.58
CA ASN A 95 5.05 -9.29 2.18
C ASN A 95 5.49 -7.85 1.87
N ARG A 96 6.80 -7.60 1.78
CA ARG A 96 7.33 -6.27 1.43
C ARG A 96 7.25 -5.91 -0.05
N VAL A 97 6.61 -6.70 -0.90
CA VAL A 97 6.29 -6.30 -2.28
C VAL A 97 5.52 -4.98 -2.30
N TRP A 98 4.66 -4.75 -1.31
CA TRP A 98 3.91 -3.52 -1.16
C TRP A 98 4.78 -2.27 -0.98
N HIS A 99 6.04 -2.42 -0.55
CA HIS A 99 7.04 -1.36 -0.47
C HIS A 99 7.75 -1.09 -1.82
N ARG A 100 7.56 -1.96 -2.83
CA ARG A 100 8.29 -1.94 -4.11
C ARG A 100 7.37 -1.85 -5.32
N LEU A 101 6.16 -1.33 -5.12
CA LEU A 101 5.19 -1.17 -6.20
C LEU A 101 5.69 -0.18 -7.24
N LYS A 102 5.47 -0.51 -8.51
CA LYS A 102 5.87 0.35 -9.63
C LYS A 102 4.85 1.47 -9.84
N PRO A 103 5.28 2.72 -9.98
CA PRO A 103 4.40 3.80 -10.39
C PRO A 103 3.82 3.54 -11.79
N TRP A 104 2.62 4.08 -12.04
CA TRP A 104 2.14 4.20 -13.41
C TRP A 104 3.11 5.08 -14.22
N PRO A 105 3.21 4.89 -15.58
CA PRO A 105 4.16 5.62 -16.40
C PRO A 105 4.05 7.15 -16.32
N ASP A 106 2.87 7.66 -16.06
CA ASP A 106 2.57 9.09 -15.94
C ASP A 106 2.68 9.65 -14.52
N SER A 107 2.80 8.79 -13.50
CA SER A 107 2.76 9.22 -12.10
C SER A 107 3.93 10.12 -11.73
N VAL A 108 5.16 9.68 -11.98
CA VAL A 108 6.34 10.48 -11.60
C VAL A 108 6.38 11.81 -12.32
N PRO A 109 6.28 11.89 -13.67
CA PRO A 109 6.29 13.17 -14.38
C PRO A 109 5.08 14.04 -14.04
N GLY A 110 3.90 13.44 -13.80
CA GLY A 110 2.71 14.17 -13.38
C GLY A 110 2.88 14.81 -12.01
N LEU A 111 3.36 14.05 -11.04
CA LEU A 111 3.62 14.55 -9.68
C LEU A 111 4.71 15.62 -9.67
N GLN A 112 5.80 15.47 -10.43
CA GLN A 112 6.84 16.48 -10.57
C GLN A 112 6.27 17.81 -11.09
N ARG A 113 5.38 17.75 -12.08
CA ARG A 113 4.72 18.95 -12.62
C ARG A 113 3.77 19.59 -11.61
N LEU A 114 2.98 18.80 -10.88
CA LEU A 114 2.07 19.32 -9.86
C LEU A 114 2.82 19.95 -8.68
N LYS A 115 3.92 19.35 -8.27
CA LYS A 115 4.79 19.86 -7.20
C LYS A 115 5.33 21.28 -7.45
N THR A 116 5.40 21.73 -8.70
CA THR A 116 5.84 23.10 -9.01
C THR A 116 4.84 24.18 -8.59
N ARG A 117 3.60 23.81 -8.32
CA ARG A 117 2.50 24.74 -8.02
C ARG A 117 1.76 24.44 -6.74
N PHE A 118 1.83 23.21 -6.26
CA PHE A 118 1.07 22.73 -5.11
C PHE A 118 2.02 21.95 -4.18
N VAL A 119 1.71 21.95 -2.90
CA VAL A 119 2.24 20.92 -2.01
C VAL A 119 1.57 19.60 -2.37
N ILE A 120 2.35 18.56 -2.60
CA ILE A 120 1.83 17.23 -2.89
C ILE A 120 2.13 16.26 -1.75
N THR A 121 1.12 15.57 -1.28
CA THR A 121 1.24 14.61 -0.18
C THR A 121 0.48 13.32 -0.46
N THR A 122 0.88 12.24 0.18
CA THR A 122 0.03 11.04 0.24
C THR A 122 -1.10 11.25 1.25
N LEU A 123 -2.21 10.56 1.07
CA LEU A 123 -3.24 10.33 2.08
C LEU A 123 -3.74 8.90 1.93
N SER A 124 -3.04 7.98 2.55
CA SER A 124 -3.16 6.55 2.28
C SER A 124 -3.35 5.74 3.56
N ASN A 125 -3.97 4.58 3.41
CA ASN A 125 -4.03 3.55 4.45
C ASN A 125 -2.68 2.84 4.67
N GLY A 126 -1.74 2.98 3.72
CA GLY A 126 -0.37 2.49 3.88
C GLY A 126 0.32 3.14 5.07
N ASN A 127 1.05 2.37 5.87
CA ASN A 127 1.82 2.93 6.97
C ASN A 127 3.04 3.74 6.46
N ILE A 128 3.55 4.63 7.29
CA ILE A 128 4.57 5.63 6.91
C ILE A 128 5.81 4.97 6.31
N SER A 129 6.34 3.90 6.93
CA SER A 129 7.53 3.22 6.42
C SER A 129 7.30 2.56 5.05
N LEU A 130 6.10 1.99 4.83
CA LEU A 130 5.71 1.42 3.54
C LEU A 130 5.68 2.50 2.46
N LEU A 131 4.97 3.61 2.70
CA LEU A 131 4.86 4.71 1.74
C LEU A 131 6.21 5.37 1.46
N THR A 132 7.06 5.52 2.47
CA THR A 132 8.42 6.08 2.33
C THR A 132 9.31 5.18 1.48
N ASN A 133 9.31 3.88 1.73
CA ASN A 133 10.09 2.93 0.95
C ASN A 133 9.59 2.86 -0.50
N MET A 134 8.28 2.84 -0.69
CA MET A 134 7.66 2.88 -2.01
C MET A 134 8.05 4.15 -2.79
N ALA A 135 8.03 5.31 -2.12
CA ALA A 135 8.43 6.57 -2.73
C ALA A 135 9.89 6.55 -3.18
N LYS A 136 10.79 6.03 -2.35
CA LYS A 136 12.20 5.87 -2.70
C LYS A 136 12.40 4.88 -3.84
N HIS A 137 11.69 3.76 -3.83
CA HIS A 137 11.78 2.74 -4.88
C HIS A 137 11.28 3.26 -6.22
N GLY A 138 10.14 3.95 -6.24
CA GLY A 138 9.47 4.43 -7.44
C GLY A 138 9.86 5.85 -7.88
N GLY A 139 10.70 6.56 -7.13
CA GLY A 139 11.04 7.96 -7.41
C GLY A 139 9.86 8.93 -7.26
N LEU A 140 8.91 8.63 -6.36
CA LEU A 140 7.73 9.46 -6.13
C LEU A 140 8.13 10.72 -5.32
N PRO A 141 7.92 11.93 -5.87
CA PRO A 141 8.51 13.16 -5.35
C PRO A 141 7.64 13.87 -4.30
N TRP A 142 7.05 13.14 -3.35
CA TRP A 142 6.21 13.72 -2.32
C TRP A 142 6.91 14.83 -1.54
N ASP A 143 6.20 15.90 -1.19
CA ASP A 143 6.66 16.91 -0.23
C ASP A 143 6.51 16.40 1.20
N CYS A 144 5.45 15.64 1.46
CA CYS A 144 5.14 15.06 2.75
C CYS A 144 4.47 13.70 2.56
N ILE A 145 4.59 12.83 3.56
CA ILE A 145 3.89 11.53 3.59
C ILE A 145 2.90 11.55 4.74
N LEU A 146 1.61 11.59 4.41
CA LEU A 146 0.52 11.43 5.35
C LEU A 146 -0.11 10.05 5.22
N SER A 147 -0.43 9.47 6.34
CA SER A 147 -0.89 8.09 6.47
C SER A 147 -2.00 7.98 7.51
N ALA A 148 -2.86 7.00 7.34
CA ALA A 148 -3.80 6.54 8.36
C ALA A 148 -3.10 6.21 9.70
N GLU A 149 -1.83 5.83 9.67
CA GLU A 149 -1.00 5.58 10.86
C GLU A 149 -0.85 6.81 11.75
N ASN A 150 -0.85 8.02 11.17
CA ASN A 150 -0.74 9.27 11.95
C ASN A 150 -1.88 9.45 12.96
N VAL A 151 -3.07 8.97 12.63
CA VAL A 151 -4.27 9.08 13.48
C VAL A 151 -4.77 7.74 14.01
N ARG A 152 -4.18 6.63 13.58
CA ARG A 152 -4.61 5.27 13.91
C ARG A 152 -6.08 4.99 13.55
N HIS A 153 -6.50 5.55 12.43
CA HIS A 153 -7.78 5.32 11.78
C HIS A 153 -7.56 5.04 10.32
N TYR A 154 -8.36 4.16 9.73
CA TYR A 154 -8.32 3.89 8.30
C TYR A 154 -9.35 4.70 7.54
N LYS A 155 -9.05 5.05 6.29
CA LYS A 155 -10.07 5.60 5.39
C LYS A 155 -11.24 4.59 5.28
N PRO A 156 -12.50 5.04 5.35
CA PRO A 156 -12.96 6.43 5.13
C PRO A 156 -13.21 7.25 6.41
N ASP A 157 -12.60 6.93 7.55
CA ASP A 157 -12.81 7.69 8.78
C ASP A 157 -12.37 9.15 8.60
N ALA A 158 -13.16 10.08 9.14
CA ALA A 158 -12.96 11.51 8.95
C ALA A 158 -11.59 12.01 9.47
N GLU A 159 -11.09 11.40 10.52
CA GLU A 159 -9.79 11.70 11.14
C GLU A 159 -8.65 11.66 10.13
N VAL A 160 -8.70 10.73 9.17
CA VAL A 160 -7.67 10.62 8.13
C VAL A 160 -7.71 11.81 7.19
N TYR A 161 -8.90 12.23 6.76
CA TYR A 161 -9.05 13.35 5.83
C TYR A 161 -8.75 14.69 6.48
N LEU A 162 -9.02 14.82 7.77
CA LEU A 162 -8.74 16.04 8.55
C LEU A 162 -7.24 16.28 8.79
N LEU A 163 -6.38 15.28 8.58
CA LEU A 163 -4.92 15.45 8.64
C LEU A 163 -4.42 16.59 7.74
N VAL A 164 -4.96 16.69 6.52
CA VAL A 164 -4.48 17.68 5.55
C VAL A 164 -4.73 19.10 6.04
N PRO A 165 -5.98 19.54 6.33
CA PRO A 165 -6.19 20.91 6.81
C PRO A 165 -5.51 21.19 8.16
N GLN A 166 -5.40 20.20 9.05
CA GLN A 166 -4.77 20.39 10.36
C GLN A 166 -3.26 20.58 10.29
N LEU A 167 -2.57 19.83 9.41
CA LEU A 167 -1.11 19.86 9.34
C LEU A 167 -0.57 20.89 8.35
N PHE A 168 -1.40 21.44 7.48
CA PHE A 168 -1.02 22.47 6.53
C PHE A 168 -1.66 23.85 6.82
N ASP A 169 -2.28 24.01 8.00
CA ASP A 169 -2.90 25.28 8.44
C ASP A 169 -3.91 25.85 7.43
N LEU A 170 -4.84 24.98 6.96
CA LEU A 170 -5.82 25.30 5.92
C LEU A 170 -7.24 25.51 6.48
#